data_b8c2e7b56b4436d6a48a4d0d038e9b35
#
_entry.id   b8c2e7b56b4436d6a48a4d0d038e9b35
#
_cell.length_a   1.000
_cell.length_b   1.000
_cell.length_c   1.000
_cell.angle_alpha   90.00
_cell.angle_beta   90.00
_cell.angle_gamma   90.00
#
_symmetry.space_group_name_H-M   'P 1'
#
loop_
_entity.id
_entity.type
_entity.pdbx_description
1 polymer ?
#
loop_
_entity_poly.entity_id
_entity_poly.type
_entity_poly.pdbx_seq_one_letter_code
_entity_poly.pdbx_strand_id
1 'polypeptide(L)'
;DAVGRHRGAGLGGGNDEREQTLNQLLVEMDGFEGHAGIIVIAATNRPDILDPALLRPGRFDRQVVVPLPDIRGREEILKVHMRKVPMSGDVKADIIARGTPGFSGADLANLVNEAALFAARTNKRLVDMEDFEKAKDKIMMGAERRSMVMSEDEKRNTAYHESGHAVVAKLVPKSDPVHK
;
A
#
# COMPACT_ATOMS: atom_id res chain seq x y z
N ASP A 1 0.63 8.47 17.00
CA ASP A 1 -0.76 7.98 17.11
C ASP A 1 -1.13 7.56 18.53
N ALA A 2 -0.26 6.88 19.28
CA ALA A 2 -0.61 6.40 20.62
C ALA A 2 -0.87 7.54 21.62
N VAL A 3 -0.06 8.59 21.58
CA VAL A 3 -0.17 9.77 22.45
C VAL A 3 -1.27 10.73 21.96
N GLY A 4 -1.38 10.94 20.65
CA GLY A 4 -2.31 11.89 20.03
C GLY A 4 -3.74 11.37 19.88
N ARG A 5 -4.11 10.24 20.46
CA ARG A 5 -5.42 9.62 20.35
C ARG A 5 -6.49 10.42 21.14
N HIS A 6 -7.73 10.40 20.66
CA HIS A 6 -8.90 10.94 21.34
C HIS A 6 -8.92 10.54 22.83
N ARG A 7 -9.23 11.52 23.70
CA ARG A 7 -9.49 11.29 25.13
C ARG A 7 -10.78 10.49 25.23
N GLY A 8 -10.68 9.22 25.57
CA GLY A 8 -11.82 8.35 25.77
C GLY A 8 -12.24 8.34 27.24
N ALA A 9 -13.53 8.35 27.50
CA ALA A 9 -14.09 8.02 28.81
C ALA A 9 -13.87 6.51 29.07
N GLY A 10 -12.61 6.11 29.32
CA GLY A 10 -12.21 4.73 29.65
C GLY A 10 -12.05 4.61 31.15
N LEU A 11 -12.90 3.80 31.78
CA LEU A 11 -12.75 3.30 33.13
C LEU A 11 -11.47 2.42 33.23
N GLY A 12 -10.30 3.03 33.43
CA GLY A 12 -9.07 2.28 33.63
C GLY A 12 -7.83 3.16 33.69
N GLY A 13 -7.12 3.13 34.80
CA GLY A 13 -5.99 3.97 35.18
C GLY A 13 -4.70 3.85 34.33
N GLY A 14 -4.78 3.42 33.08
CA GLY A 14 -3.67 3.42 32.11
C GLY A 14 -3.70 4.57 31.12
N ASN A 15 -4.71 5.43 31.16
CA ASN A 15 -4.88 6.56 30.25
C ASN A 15 -4.26 7.87 30.78
N ASP A 16 -4.06 8.01 32.09
CA ASP A 16 -3.60 9.25 32.72
C ASP A 16 -2.21 9.68 32.25
N GLU A 17 -1.27 8.78 32.11
CA GLU A 17 0.08 9.08 31.62
C GLU A 17 0.06 9.56 30.15
N ARG A 18 -0.80 8.96 29.32
CA ARG A 18 -0.94 9.36 27.91
C ARG A 18 -1.60 10.73 27.78
N GLU A 19 -2.63 10.99 28.58
CA GLU A 19 -3.31 12.27 28.59
C GLU A 19 -2.38 13.36 29.12
N GLN A 20 -1.58 13.05 30.14
CA GLN A 20 -0.57 13.97 30.66
C GLN A 20 0.48 14.28 29.59
N THR A 21 0.98 13.26 28.89
CA THR A 21 1.94 13.43 27.79
C THR A 21 1.36 14.26 26.65
N LEU A 22 0.10 14.02 26.26
CA LEU A 22 -0.59 14.81 25.27
C LEU A 22 -0.73 16.27 25.71
N ASN A 23 -1.15 16.52 26.94
CA ASN A 23 -1.28 17.87 27.48
C ASN A 23 0.07 18.60 27.49
N GLN A 24 1.15 17.90 27.88
CA GLN A 24 2.50 18.46 27.83
C GLN A 24 2.89 18.83 26.39
N LEU A 25 2.63 17.93 25.43
CA LEU A 25 2.89 18.20 24.02
C LEU A 25 2.13 19.44 23.52
N LEU A 26 0.86 19.58 23.91
CA LEU A 26 0.04 20.74 23.51
C LEU A 26 0.59 22.04 24.12
N VAL A 27 1.05 22.01 25.37
CA VAL A 27 1.66 23.17 26.03
C VAL A 27 2.97 23.57 25.34
N GLU A 28 3.81 22.59 25.01
CA GLU A 28 5.07 22.87 24.29
C GLU A 28 4.81 23.43 22.88
N MET A 29 3.78 22.93 22.18
CA MET A 29 3.39 23.46 20.88
C MET A 29 2.87 24.90 20.97
N ASP A 30 2.08 25.21 21.98
CA ASP A 30 1.55 26.57 22.20
C ASP A 30 2.67 27.55 22.63
N GLY A 31 3.76 27.04 23.18
CA GLY A 31 4.94 27.82 23.55
C GLY A 31 5.84 28.19 22.36
N PHE A 32 5.66 27.59 21.20
CA PHE A 32 6.34 27.98 19.97
C PHE A 32 5.68 29.23 19.36
N GLU A 33 5.64 30.32 20.09
CA GLU A 33 5.23 31.59 19.49
C GLU A 33 6.11 31.93 18.30
N GLY A 34 5.49 32.32 17.18
CA GLY A 34 5.96 32.39 15.79
C GLY A 34 7.29 33.12 15.47
N HIS A 35 8.18 33.26 16.43
CA HIS A 35 9.44 33.95 16.26
C HIS A 35 10.66 33.03 16.05
N ALA A 36 10.51 31.72 16.24
CA ALA A 36 11.65 30.80 16.20
C ALA A 36 11.94 30.19 14.82
N GLY A 37 11.07 30.42 13.81
CA GLY A 37 11.24 29.79 12.49
C GLY A 37 11.16 28.26 12.50
N ILE A 38 10.57 27.67 13.55
CA ILE A 38 10.44 26.22 13.70
C ILE A 38 9.18 25.75 12.99
N ILE A 39 9.31 24.73 12.18
CA ILE A 39 8.18 24.04 11.54
C ILE A 39 8.05 22.66 12.16
N VAL A 40 6.90 22.37 12.77
CA VAL A 40 6.58 21.06 13.34
C VAL A 40 5.78 20.28 12.32
N ILE A 41 6.25 19.08 11.97
CA ILE A 41 5.61 18.19 11.01
C ILE A 41 5.30 16.86 11.70
N ALA A 42 4.07 16.39 11.56
CA ALA A 42 3.67 15.05 11.99
C ALA A 42 3.02 14.29 10.83
N ALA A 43 3.12 12.99 10.83
CA ALA A 43 2.49 12.12 9.85
C ALA A 43 1.73 11.01 10.55
N THR A 44 0.55 10.68 10.03
CA THR A 44 -0.27 9.56 10.49
C THR A 44 -1.01 8.93 9.31
N ASN A 45 -1.26 7.64 9.38
CA ASN A 45 -2.18 6.93 8.50
C ASN A 45 -3.60 6.80 9.10
N ARG A 46 -3.81 7.34 10.30
CA ARG A 46 -5.09 7.31 11.00
C ARG A 46 -5.48 8.68 11.54
N PRO A 47 -5.90 9.61 10.67
CA PRO A 47 -6.32 10.93 11.09
C PRO A 47 -7.61 10.91 11.94
N ASP A 48 -8.41 9.85 11.79
CA ASP A 48 -9.67 9.61 12.50
C ASP A 48 -9.52 9.48 14.02
N ILE A 49 -8.35 9.05 14.49
CA ILE A 49 -8.13 8.84 15.93
C ILE A 49 -7.47 10.01 16.64
N LEU A 50 -7.04 11.03 15.91
CA LEU A 50 -6.34 12.19 16.52
C LEU A 50 -7.27 13.03 17.37
N ASP A 51 -6.75 13.50 18.51
CA ASP A 51 -7.45 14.46 19.36
C ASP A 51 -7.64 15.79 18.60
N PRO A 52 -8.88 16.33 18.53
CA PRO A 52 -9.15 17.58 17.84
C PRO A 52 -8.33 18.77 18.35
N ALA A 53 -7.84 18.70 19.59
CA ALA A 53 -6.99 19.74 20.14
C ALA A 53 -5.64 19.87 19.40
N LEU A 54 -5.14 18.79 18.79
CA LEU A 54 -3.94 18.84 17.96
C LEU A 54 -4.14 19.57 16.63
N LEU A 55 -5.36 19.60 16.13
CA LEU A 55 -5.72 20.14 14.80
C LEU A 55 -6.19 21.61 14.86
N ARG A 56 -6.10 22.25 16.03
CA ARG A 56 -6.49 23.66 16.19
C ARG A 56 -5.48 24.60 15.54
N PRO A 57 -5.91 25.82 15.14
CA PRO A 57 -5.01 26.85 14.66
C PRO A 57 -3.86 27.13 15.64
N GLY A 58 -2.66 27.31 15.11
CA GLY A 58 -1.44 27.49 15.90
C GLY A 58 -0.72 26.19 16.28
N ARG A 59 -1.30 25.02 15.92
CA ARG A 59 -0.71 23.69 16.12
C ARG A 59 -0.56 23.02 14.76
N PHE A 60 -1.13 21.81 14.55
CA PHE A 60 -1.18 21.19 13.21
C PHE A 60 -2.35 21.76 12.39
N ASP A 61 -2.26 23.01 12.05
CA ASP A 61 -3.30 23.77 11.36
C ASP A 61 -3.37 23.48 9.86
N ARG A 62 -2.30 22.90 9.29
CA ARG A 62 -2.26 22.49 7.89
C ARG A 62 -2.26 20.98 7.78
N GLN A 63 -3.29 20.46 7.15
CA GLN A 63 -3.41 19.04 6.84
C GLN A 63 -3.16 18.81 5.36
N VAL A 64 -2.20 17.96 5.06
CA VAL A 64 -1.87 17.54 3.69
C VAL A 64 -2.16 16.06 3.56
N VAL A 65 -3.12 15.72 2.71
CA VAL A 65 -3.43 14.32 2.38
C VAL A 65 -2.49 13.88 1.28
N VAL A 66 -1.77 12.78 1.50
CA VAL A 66 -0.95 12.11 0.48
C VAL A 66 -1.79 10.97 -0.11
N PRO A 67 -2.35 11.13 -1.33
CA PRO A 67 -3.16 10.09 -1.95
C PRO A 67 -2.30 8.91 -2.43
N LEU A 68 -2.95 7.82 -2.82
CA LEU A 68 -2.29 6.75 -3.54
C LEU A 68 -1.69 7.29 -4.85
N PRO A 69 -0.51 6.78 -5.27
CA PRO A 69 0.18 7.29 -6.46
C PRO A 69 -0.61 6.97 -7.74
N ASP A 70 -0.61 7.91 -8.66
CA ASP A 70 -1.08 7.70 -10.03
C ASP A 70 -0.10 6.80 -10.81
N ILE A 71 -0.38 6.53 -12.08
CA ILE A 71 0.46 5.64 -12.92
C ILE A 71 1.91 6.15 -12.98
N ARG A 72 2.12 7.46 -13.13
CA ARG A 72 3.46 8.06 -13.19
C ARG A 72 4.17 7.98 -11.85
N GLY A 73 3.45 8.26 -10.77
CA GLY A 73 3.97 8.12 -9.41
C GLY A 73 4.38 6.68 -9.11
N ARG A 74 3.58 5.68 -9.51
CA ARG A 74 3.93 4.27 -9.35
C ARG A 74 5.18 3.89 -10.14
N GLU A 75 5.30 4.36 -11.38
CA GLU A 75 6.49 4.13 -12.20
C GLU A 75 7.76 4.68 -11.54
N GLU A 76 7.72 5.91 -11.03
CA GLU A 76 8.86 6.50 -10.34
C GLU A 76 9.21 5.79 -9.04
N ILE A 77 8.20 5.37 -8.25
CA ILE A 77 8.41 4.57 -7.04
C ILE A 77 9.06 3.22 -7.39
N LEU A 78 8.57 2.54 -8.42
CA LEU A 78 9.16 1.29 -8.90
C LEU A 78 10.63 1.49 -9.29
N LYS A 79 10.95 2.52 -10.08
CA LYS A 79 12.33 2.84 -10.47
C LYS A 79 13.25 3.02 -9.26
N VAL A 80 12.76 3.66 -8.20
CA VAL A 80 13.54 3.86 -6.95
C VAL A 80 13.84 2.52 -6.28
N HIS A 81 12.83 1.64 -6.13
CA HIS A 81 13.02 0.34 -5.46
C HIS A 81 13.82 -0.65 -6.30
N MET A 82 13.68 -0.60 -7.64
CA MET A 82 14.40 -1.46 -8.57
C MET A 82 15.91 -1.18 -8.63
N ARG A 83 16.36 0.02 -8.27
CA ARG A 83 17.81 0.40 -8.33
C ARG A 83 18.73 -0.54 -7.57
N LYS A 84 18.25 -1.17 -6.50
CA LYS A 84 19.03 -2.04 -5.61
C LYS A 84 18.95 -3.53 -5.97
N VAL A 85 18.19 -3.87 -6.99
CA VAL A 85 17.92 -5.25 -7.40
C VAL A 85 18.41 -5.44 -8.83
N PRO A 86 19.20 -6.50 -9.10
CA PRO A 86 19.68 -6.77 -10.45
C PRO A 86 18.52 -7.17 -11.35
N MET A 87 18.21 -6.32 -12.34
CA MET A 87 17.10 -6.48 -13.28
C MET A 87 17.56 -6.97 -14.64
N SER A 88 16.77 -7.79 -15.28
CA SER A 88 16.91 -8.13 -16.69
C SER A 88 16.46 -6.96 -17.59
N GLY A 89 16.99 -6.91 -18.82
CA GLY A 89 16.66 -5.83 -19.76
C GLY A 89 15.23 -5.81 -20.28
N ASP A 90 14.45 -6.87 -20.04
CA ASP A 90 13.03 -6.97 -20.39
C ASP A 90 12.11 -6.31 -19.38
N VAL A 91 12.58 -6.00 -18.16
CA VAL A 91 11.78 -5.40 -17.09
C VAL A 91 11.48 -3.94 -17.41
N LYS A 92 10.19 -3.63 -17.50
CA LYS A 92 9.68 -2.30 -17.83
C LYS A 92 8.79 -1.77 -16.72
N ALA A 93 9.26 -0.75 -16.00
CA ALA A 93 8.56 -0.14 -14.87
C ALA A 93 7.20 0.44 -15.27
N ASP A 94 7.06 0.98 -16.48
CA ASP A 94 5.81 1.53 -17.00
C ASP A 94 4.72 0.45 -17.19
N ILE A 95 5.10 -0.74 -17.66
CA ILE A 95 4.17 -1.88 -17.81
C ILE A 95 3.71 -2.36 -16.42
N ILE A 96 4.66 -2.51 -15.48
CA ILE A 96 4.35 -2.91 -14.10
C ILE A 96 3.43 -1.88 -13.44
N ALA A 97 3.70 -0.58 -13.62
CA ALA A 97 2.88 0.50 -13.07
C ALA A 97 1.44 0.50 -13.59
N ARG A 98 1.23 0.15 -14.88
CA ARG A 98 -0.12 -0.02 -15.45
C ARG A 98 -0.84 -1.23 -14.87
N GLY A 99 -0.13 -2.31 -14.61
CA GLY A 99 -0.66 -3.55 -14.04
C GLY A 99 -0.91 -3.53 -12.53
N THR A 100 -0.63 -2.42 -11.84
CA THR A 100 -0.75 -2.29 -10.37
C THR A 100 -1.65 -1.13 -9.94
N PRO A 101 -2.92 -1.05 -10.40
CA PRO A 101 -3.82 0.00 -9.97
C PRO A 101 -4.09 -0.11 -8.46
N GLY A 102 -4.13 1.04 -7.77
CA GLY A 102 -4.44 1.09 -6.33
C GLY A 102 -3.29 0.69 -5.40
N PHE A 103 -2.12 0.33 -5.91
CA PHE A 103 -0.96 0.01 -5.06
C PHE A 103 -0.39 1.27 -4.43
N SER A 104 -0.11 1.19 -3.13
CA SER A 104 0.67 2.17 -2.39
C SER A 104 2.17 2.02 -2.66
N GLY A 105 2.97 2.98 -2.18
CA GLY A 105 4.43 2.86 -2.25
C GLY A 105 4.97 1.61 -1.54
N ALA A 106 4.34 1.22 -0.42
CA ALA A 106 4.70 0.00 0.32
C ALA A 106 4.37 -1.27 -0.47
N ASP A 107 3.23 -1.31 -1.15
CA ASP A 107 2.84 -2.45 -1.99
C ASP A 107 3.80 -2.61 -3.18
N LEU A 108 4.21 -1.51 -3.80
CA LEU A 108 5.18 -1.51 -4.89
C LEU A 108 6.58 -1.96 -4.43
N ALA A 109 7.00 -1.53 -3.24
CA ALA A 109 8.25 -2.01 -2.63
C ALA A 109 8.19 -3.53 -2.36
N ASN A 110 7.05 -4.00 -1.81
CA ASN A 110 6.81 -5.42 -1.59
C ASN A 110 6.79 -6.21 -2.90
N LEU A 111 6.19 -5.67 -3.96
CA LEU A 111 6.17 -6.28 -5.29
C LEU A 111 7.58 -6.52 -5.83
N VAL A 112 8.47 -5.53 -5.73
CA VAL A 112 9.88 -5.68 -6.14
C VAL A 112 10.59 -6.75 -5.30
N ASN A 113 10.34 -6.78 -3.99
CA ASN A 113 10.91 -7.79 -3.10
C ASN A 113 10.40 -9.20 -3.42
N GLU A 114 9.10 -9.38 -3.64
CA GLU A 114 8.52 -10.67 -4.02
C GLU A 114 9.04 -11.17 -5.37
N ALA A 115 9.19 -10.28 -6.37
CA ALA A 115 9.78 -10.64 -7.65
C ALA A 115 11.23 -11.14 -7.48
N ALA A 116 12.02 -10.46 -6.63
CA ALA A 116 13.38 -10.90 -6.31
C ALA A 116 13.39 -12.27 -5.61
N LEU A 117 12.43 -12.54 -4.73
CA LEU A 117 12.28 -13.85 -4.08
C LEU A 117 11.89 -14.95 -5.08
N PHE A 118 11.05 -14.66 -6.08
CA PHE A 118 10.74 -15.61 -7.15
C PHE A 118 11.97 -15.93 -7.98
N ALA A 119 12.74 -14.92 -8.39
CA ALA A 119 14.00 -15.13 -9.12
C ALA A 119 14.99 -15.99 -8.30
N ALA A 120 15.14 -15.69 -7.00
CA ALA A 120 16.02 -16.45 -6.11
C ALA A 120 15.59 -17.92 -5.97
N ARG A 121 14.29 -18.21 -5.86
CA ARG A 121 13.76 -19.59 -5.80
C ARG A 121 14.06 -20.42 -7.05
N THR A 122 14.20 -19.77 -8.18
CA THR A 122 14.53 -20.41 -9.47
C THR A 122 16.02 -20.30 -9.80
N ASN A 123 16.86 -19.87 -8.84
CA ASN A 123 18.30 -19.68 -8.99
C ASN A 123 18.69 -18.72 -10.14
N LYS A 124 17.83 -17.79 -10.49
CA LYS A 124 18.13 -16.72 -11.44
C LYS A 124 19.03 -15.66 -10.79
N ARG A 125 19.94 -15.09 -11.56
CA ARG A 125 20.80 -13.98 -11.13
C ARG A 125 20.15 -12.60 -11.34
N LEU A 126 19.20 -12.52 -12.25
CA LEU A 126 18.48 -11.30 -12.63
C LEU A 126 17.00 -11.55 -12.48
N VAL A 127 16.30 -10.54 -12.01
CA VAL A 127 14.83 -10.54 -11.96
C VAL A 127 14.30 -10.19 -13.34
N ASP A 128 13.40 -10.97 -13.88
CA ASP A 128 12.76 -10.75 -15.18
C ASP A 128 11.28 -10.34 -15.05
N MET A 129 10.64 -10.04 -16.16
CA MET A 129 9.24 -9.61 -16.18
C MET A 129 8.29 -10.71 -15.70
N GLU A 130 8.62 -11.99 -15.94
CA GLU A 130 7.82 -13.13 -15.47
C GLU A 130 7.77 -13.21 -13.94
N ASP A 131 8.91 -12.91 -13.27
CA ASP A 131 8.97 -12.89 -11.82
C ASP A 131 8.07 -11.78 -11.24
N PHE A 132 7.98 -10.62 -11.90
CA PHE A 132 7.04 -9.55 -11.53
C PHE A 132 5.59 -9.96 -11.73
N GLU A 133 5.25 -10.65 -12.81
CA GLU A 133 3.88 -11.14 -13.04
C GLU A 133 3.48 -12.15 -11.96
N LYS A 134 4.36 -13.10 -11.61
CA LYS A 134 4.12 -14.05 -10.51
C LYS A 134 3.97 -13.36 -9.16
N ALA A 135 4.80 -12.36 -8.90
CA ALA A 135 4.74 -11.58 -7.67
C ALA A 135 3.42 -10.78 -7.58
N LYS A 136 3.00 -10.16 -8.66
CA LYS A 136 1.73 -9.44 -8.77
C LYS A 136 0.55 -10.39 -8.52
N ASP A 137 0.52 -11.53 -9.20
CA ASP A 137 -0.55 -12.53 -9.02
C ASP A 137 -0.62 -12.99 -7.55
N LYS A 138 0.52 -13.27 -6.92
CA LYS A 138 0.58 -13.64 -5.50
C LYS A 138 0.03 -12.55 -4.57
N ILE A 139 0.34 -11.27 -4.84
CA ILE A 139 -0.11 -10.15 -4.00
C ILE A 139 -1.60 -9.91 -4.19
N MET A 140 -2.12 -9.96 -5.42
CA MET A 140 -3.51 -9.67 -5.74
C MET A 140 -4.45 -10.83 -5.41
N MET A 141 -4.05 -12.07 -5.67
CA MET A 141 -4.89 -13.26 -5.51
C MET A 141 -4.55 -14.09 -4.25
N GLY A 142 -3.46 -13.75 -3.56
CA GLY A 142 -2.94 -14.52 -2.44
C GLY A 142 -2.04 -15.68 -2.88
N ALA A 143 -1.52 -16.44 -1.91
CA ALA A 143 -0.68 -17.60 -2.20
C ALA A 143 -1.50 -18.68 -2.89
N GLU A 144 -0.93 -19.26 -3.96
CA GLU A 144 -1.53 -20.39 -4.68
C GLU A 144 -1.83 -21.54 -3.71
N ARG A 145 -3.09 -21.93 -3.60
CA ARG A 145 -3.52 -23.05 -2.75
C ARG A 145 -3.35 -24.38 -3.47
N ARG A 146 -2.10 -24.87 -3.55
CA ARG A 146 -1.77 -26.15 -4.19
C ARG A 146 -2.38 -27.38 -3.52
N SER A 147 -2.86 -27.24 -2.28
CA SER A 147 -3.45 -28.33 -1.49
C SER A 147 -4.97 -28.50 -1.66
N MET A 148 -5.61 -27.65 -2.45
CA MET A 148 -7.05 -27.77 -2.69
C MET A 148 -7.31 -28.83 -3.76
N VAL A 149 -7.68 -30.02 -3.33
CA VAL A 149 -8.09 -31.09 -4.23
C VAL A 149 -9.52 -30.80 -4.67
N MET A 150 -9.68 -30.22 -5.85
CA MET A 150 -10.98 -30.10 -6.52
C MET A 150 -11.28 -31.39 -7.28
N SER A 151 -12.52 -31.86 -7.22
CA SER A 151 -12.97 -32.94 -8.10
C SER A 151 -12.93 -32.50 -9.56
N GLU A 152 -12.86 -33.43 -10.48
CA GLU A 152 -12.85 -33.15 -11.93
C GLU A 152 -14.11 -32.40 -12.39
N ASP A 153 -15.27 -32.70 -11.77
CA ASP A 153 -16.52 -32.02 -12.06
C ASP A 153 -16.51 -30.56 -11.55
N GLU A 154 -15.96 -30.30 -10.37
CA GLU A 154 -15.78 -28.93 -9.85
C GLU A 154 -14.84 -28.12 -10.73
N LYS A 155 -13.70 -28.69 -11.14
CA LYS A 155 -12.76 -28.05 -12.06
C LYS A 155 -13.44 -27.67 -13.38
N ARG A 156 -14.22 -28.60 -13.93
CA ARG A 156 -14.94 -28.40 -15.18
C ARG A 156 -15.99 -27.29 -15.06
N ASN A 157 -16.78 -27.31 -13.99
CA ASN A 157 -17.81 -26.30 -13.74
C ASN A 157 -17.20 -24.92 -13.54
N THR A 158 -16.13 -24.82 -12.74
CA THR A 158 -15.40 -23.56 -12.53
C THR A 158 -14.80 -23.05 -13.84
N ALA A 159 -14.18 -23.93 -14.65
CA ALA A 159 -13.61 -23.55 -15.93
C ALA A 159 -14.66 -23.00 -16.91
N TYR A 160 -15.84 -23.60 -16.97
CA TYR A 160 -16.96 -23.09 -17.78
C TYR A 160 -17.46 -21.75 -17.27
N HIS A 161 -17.59 -21.58 -15.95
CA HIS A 161 -18.03 -20.34 -15.34
C HIS A 161 -17.08 -19.19 -15.64
N GLU A 162 -15.79 -19.35 -15.36
CA GLU A 162 -14.75 -18.34 -15.60
C GLU A 162 -14.57 -18.03 -17.09
N SER A 163 -14.64 -19.07 -17.94
CA SER A 163 -14.59 -18.87 -19.38
C SER A 163 -15.79 -18.06 -19.90
N GLY A 164 -16.97 -18.25 -19.29
CA GLY A 164 -18.17 -17.48 -19.59
C GLY A 164 -17.96 -15.99 -19.29
N HIS A 165 -17.39 -15.66 -18.14
CA HIS A 165 -17.03 -14.27 -17.79
C HIS A 165 -16.03 -13.67 -18.77
N ALA A 166 -14.97 -14.40 -19.11
CA ALA A 166 -13.95 -13.94 -20.05
C ALA A 166 -14.52 -13.68 -21.46
N VAL A 167 -15.39 -14.57 -21.97
CA VAL A 167 -16.05 -14.40 -23.27
C VAL A 167 -16.97 -13.19 -23.28
N VAL A 168 -17.79 -13.02 -22.24
CA VAL A 168 -18.70 -11.87 -22.13
C VAL A 168 -17.89 -10.58 -22.04
N ALA A 169 -16.86 -10.50 -21.21
CA ALA A 169 -16.01 -9.33 -21.08
C ALA A 169 -15.32 -8.96 -22.40
N LYS A 170 -14.92 -9.96 -23.21
CA LYS A 170 -14.28 -9.72 -24.51
C LYS A 170 -15.26 -9.23 -25.57
N LEU A 171 -16.54 -9.61 -25.48
CA LEU A 171 -17.56 -9.27 -26.48
C LEU A 171 -18.32 -7.98 -26.16
N VAL A 172 -18.32 -7.53 -24.88
CA VAL A 172 -19.00 -6.31 -24.48
C VAL A 172 -18.19 -5.07 -24.92
N PRO A 173 -18.77 -4.16 -25.72
CA PRO A 173 -18.09 -2.91 -26.10
C PRO A 173 -17.79 -2.07 -24.84
N LYS A 174 -16.58 -1.51 -24.75
CA LYS A 174 -16.08 -0.69 -23.64
C LYS A 174 -15.82 -1.44 -22.33
N SER A 175 -15.71 -2.76 -22.36
CA SER A 175 -15.18 -3.53 -21.25
C SER A 175 -13.67 -3.33 -21.14
N ASP A 176 -13.16 -3.38 -19.91
CA ASP A 176 -11.72 -3.42 -19.68
C ASP A 176 -11.10 -4.67 -20.34
N PRO A 177 -9.87 -4.57 -20.87
CA PRO A 177 -9.23 -5.70 -21.51
C PRO A 177 -9.01 -6.86 -20.52
N VAL A 178 -9.43 -8.06 -20.92
CA VAL A 178 -9.20 -9.28 -20.16
C VAL A 178 -7.69 -9.58 -20.18
N HIS A 179 -7.06 -9.60 -19.02
CA HIS A 179 -5.62 -9.76 -18.90
C HIS A 179 -5.20 -11.23 -18.69
N LYS A 180 -5.99 -12.01 -17.95
CA LYS A 180 -5.85 -13.48 -17.73
C LYS A 180 -7.22 -14.08 -17.46
#